data_c7a63d50afbc432a52b2a26d99a7d9fd
#
_entry.id   c7a63d50afbc432a52b2a26d99a7d9fd
#
_cell.length_a   1.000
_cell.length_b   1.000
_cell.length_c   1.000
_cell.angle_alpha   90.00
_cell.angle_beta   90.00
_cell.angle_gamma   90.00
#
_symmetry.space_group_name_H-M   'P 1'
#
loop_
_entity.id
_entity.type
_entity.pdbx_description
1 polymer ?
#
loop_
_entity_poly.entity_id
_entity_poly.type
_entity_poly.pdbx_seq_one_letter_code
_entity_poly.pdbx_strand_id
1 'polypeptide(L)'
;MKLLEVLQGLDYEVLKGNTDTEIREIQNDSRKVQLGDLFFCISGAVSDGHTYAEDVAAKGAAVIVVEKPVNVPDTVTVIRVKSTRYAMGKISSAFYGNPSEKLTVIGLTGTKGKTTTTYMIREMLERSGIKTGLIGTIEIIDGNQKIHANNTTPESMILHKYLKNMVENGCKAVVMEVSSQGLMLDRVAGVDFDYGIFTNLSKDHIGPNEHASFEEYRDWKAKLFTLCKTGIFNVDDANAAYMMEHATCEKLTYGECADADYRAKDIELYREKGVLGIQYALCGKLDAKIVVDLPGEFSVHNSLAAVAVADQMQVGITDIQNILKEAKARGRVEMIPISDSFTLMIDYAHNAMSLESLLTTLKEYNPKRLVCLFGCGGNRSKDRRFEMGEA
;
A
#
# COMPACT_ATOMS: atom_id res chain seq x y z
N MET A 1 -28.20 -4.06 -10.03
CA MET A 1 -27.81 -2.63 -10.05
C MET A 1 -27.87 -2.14 -11.49
N LYS A 2 -28.38 -0.94 -11.75
CA LYS A 2 -28.40 -0.40 -13.13
C LYS A 2 -27.01 0.10 -13.56
N LEU A 3 -26.68 -0.10 -14.82
CA LEU A 3 -25.43 0.36 -15.42
C LEU A 3 -25.20 1.87 -15.21
N LEU A 4 -26.25 2.68 -15.39
CA LEU A 4 -26.17 4.14 -15.21
C LEU A 4 -25.68 4.53 -13.79
N GLU A 5 -26.01 3.76 -12.77
CA GLU A 5 -25.62 4.04 -11.38
C GLU A 5 -24.10 3.91 -11.18
N VAL A 6 -23.47 2.93 -11.85
CA VAL A 6 -22.02 2.69 -11.74
C VAL A 6 -21.18 3.51 -12.72
N LEU A 7 -21.79 4.15 -13.72
CA LEU A 7 -21.12 5.02 -14.67
C LEU A 7 -21.02 6.49 -14.22
N GLN A 8 -21.57 6.82 -13.05
CA GLN A 8 -21.56 8.21 -12.56
C GLN A 8 -20.10 8.73 -12.40
N GLY A 9 -19.86 9.93 -12.92
CA GLY A 9 -18.56 10.57 -12.88
C GLY A 9 -17.49 9.98 -13.81
N LEU A 10 -17.86 9.04 -14.69
CA LEU A 10 -17.02 8.56 -15.77
C LEU A 10 -17.32 9.29 -17.09
N ASP A 11 -16.28 9.51 -17.87
CA ASP A 11 -16.41 9.92 -19.28
C ASP A 11 -16.49 8.66 -20.14
N TYR A 12 -17.62 8.46 -20.81
CA TYR A 12 -17.90 7.24 -21.59
C TYR A 12 -18.77 7.52 -22.82
N GLU A 13 -18.75 6.58 -23.76
CA GLU A 13 -19.64 6.55 -24.92
C GLU A 13 -20.36 5.22 -25.01
N VAL A 14 -21.65 5.26 -25.28
CA VAL A 14 -22.45 4.06 -25.56
C VAL A 14 -22.32 3.70 -27.02
N LEU A 15 -21.56 2.65 -27.33
CA LEU A 15 -21.41 2.17 -28.70
C LEU A 15 -22.60 1.29 -29.16
N LYS A 16 -23.19 0.57 -28.20
CA LYS A 16 -24.30 -0.37 -28.44
C LYS A 16 -25.15 -0.52 -27.17
N GLY A 17 -26.44 -0.77 -27.31
CA GLY A 17 -27.37 -0.97 -26.19
C GLY A 17 -27.75 0.34 -25.49
N ASN A 18 -27.98 0.28 -24.18
CA ASN A 18 -28.38 1.43 -23.37
C ASN A 18 -27.91 1.31 -21.91
N THR A 19 -27.98 2.39 -21.15
CA THR A 19 -27.53 2.47 -19.75
C THR A 19 -28.55 1.99 -18.72
N ASP A 20 -29.76 1.63 -19.12
CA ASP A 20 -30.76 1.02 -18.22
C ASP A 20 -30.53 -0.47 -17.98
N THR A 21 -29.53 -1.05 -18.66
CA THR A 21 -29.12 -2.46 -18.49
C THR A 21 -28.82 -2.78 -17.03
N GLU A 22 -29.37 -3.88 -16.55
CA GLU A 22 -29.07 -4.37 -15.20
C GLU A 22 -27.77 -5.19 -15.18
N ILE A 23 -26.96 -4.98 -14.15
CA ILE A 23 -25.70 -5.67 -13.92
C ILE A 23 -25.84 -6.55 -12.68
N ARG A 24 -25.49 -7.84 -12.81
CA ARG A 24 -25.47 -8.81 -11.71
C ARG A 24 -24.17 -8.73 -10.91
N GLU A 25 -23.02 -8.82 -11.58
CA GLU A 25 -21.69 -8.83 -11.01
C GLU A 25 -20.69 -8.18 -12.00
N ILE A 26 -19.52 -7.81 -11.54
CA ILE A 26 -18.44 -7.24 -12.35
C ILE A 26 -17.29 -8.25 -12.48
N GLN A 27 -16.68 -8.38 -13.66
CA GLN A 27 -15.65 -9.37 -13.97
C GLN A 27 -14.54 -8.81 -14.87
N ASN A 28 -13.30 -9.22 -14.61
CA ASN A 28 -12.15 -9.00 -15.50
C ASN A 28 -11.49 -10.32 -15.94
N ASP A 29 -12.04 -11.46 -15.52
CA ASP A 29 -11.61 -12.81 -15.95
C ASP A 29 -12.72 -13.43 -16.81
N SER A 30 -12.45 -13.57 -18.12
CA SER A 30 -13.43 -14.09 -19.09
C SER A 30 -13.94 -15.49 -18.75
N ARG A 31 -13.19 -16.28 -17.98
CA ARG A 31 -13.57 -17.64 -17.55
C ARG A 31 -14.66 -17.64 -16.49
N LYS A 32 -14.79 -16.55 -15.74
CA LYS A 32 -15.74 -16.39 -14.61
C LYS A 32 -17.03 -15.68 -14.99
N VAL A 33 -17.09 -15.13 -16.20
CA VAL A 33 -18.27 -14.41 -16.69
C VAL A 33 -19.51 -15.33 -16.72
N GLN A 34 -20.62 -14.84 -16.23
CA GLN A 34 -21.93 -15.47 -16.19
C GLN A 34 -23.00 -14.52 -16.75
N LEU A 35 -24.23 -15.05 -16.94
CA LEU A 35 -25.36 -14.28 -17.42
C LEU A 35 -25.62 -13.03 -16.55
N GLY A 36 -25.69 -11.87 -17.20
CA GLY A 36 -25.96 -10.59 -16.54
C GLY A 36 -24.73 -9.87 -16.00
N ASP A 37 -23.52 -10.40 -16.19
CA ASP A 37 -22.30 -9.74 -15.72
C ASP A 37 -21.87 -8.56 -16.60
N LEU A 38 -21.14 -7.62 -15.98
CA LEU A 38 -20.34 -6.62 -16.67
C LEU A 38 -18.89 -7.12 -16.79
N PHE A 39 -18.35 -7.13 -18.00
CA PHE A 39 -16.96 -7.54 -18.26
C PHE A 39 -16.08 -6.38 -18.70
N PHE A 40 -14.88 -6.27 -18.11
CA PHE A 40 -13.87 -5.30 -18.50
C PHE A 40 -12.85 -5.91 -19.48
N CYS A 41 -12.75 -5.34 -20.69
CA CYS A 41 -11.73 -5.70 -21.66
C CYS A 41 -10.42 -4.96 -21.33
N ILE A 42 -9.60 -5.55 -20.45
CA ILE A 42 -8.31 -4.97 -20.05
C ILE A 42 -7.22 -5.31 -21.07
N SER A 43 -6.55 -4.30 -21.62
CA SER A 43 -5.32 -4.50 -22.39
C SER A 43 -4.16 -4.79 -21.43
N GLY A 44 -3.77 -6.06 -21.31
CA GLY A 44 -2.69 -6.53 -20.45
C GLY A 44 -1.36 -6.71 -21.19
N ALA A 45 -0.27 -6.90 -20.44
CA ALA A 45 1.06 -7.13 -21.03
C ALA A 45 1.18 -8.47 -21.79
N VAL A 46 0.38 -9.47 -21.46
CA VAL A 46 0.43 -10.83 -22.03
C VAL A 46 -0.76 -11.10 -22.94
N SER A 47 -1.93 -10.56 -22.63
CA SER A 47 -3.17 -10.79 -23.40
C SER A 47 -4.02 -9.53 -23.42
N ASP A 48 -4.76 -9.35 -24.52
CA ASP A 48 -5.73 -8.28 -24.68
C ASP A 48 -7.14 -8.80 -24.41
N GLY A 49 -7.78 -8.25 -23.37
CA GLY A 49 -9.14 -8.63 -22.95
C GLY A 49 -10.20 -8.44 -24.04
N HIS A 50 -9.97 -7.55 -25.00
CA HIS A 50 -10.87 -7.33 -26.13
C HIS A 50 -11.03 -8.56 -27.03
N THR A 51 -10.03 -9.44 -27.08
CA THR A 51 -10.09 -10.69 -27.87
C THR A 51 -11.11 -11.69 -27.30
N TYR A 52 -11.54 -11.52 -26.04
CA TYR A 52 -12.53 -12.36 -25.39
C TYR A 52 -13.96 -11.81 -25.48
N ALA A 53 -14.18 -10.66 -26.15
CA ALA A 53 -15.49 -10.00 -26.16
C ALA A 53 -16.62 -10.89 -26.70
N GLU A 54 -16.39 -11.61 -27.81
CA GLU A 54 -17.36 -12.55 -28.40
C GLU A 54 -17.65 -13.73 -27.45
N ASP A 55 -16.61 -14.27 -26.82
CA ASP A 55 -16.74 -15.40 -25.88
C ASP A 55 -17.57 -15.01 -24.64
N VAL A 56 -17.28 -13.85 -24.05
CA VAL A 56 -18.05 -13.39 -22.87
C VAL A 56 -19.46 -12.97 -23.22
N ALA A 57 -19.70 -12.43 -24.43
CA ALA A 57 -21.03 -12.16 -24.93
C ALA A 57 -21.84 -13.47 -25.08
N ALA A 58 -21.22 -14.51 -25.63
CA ALA A 58 -21.84 -15.84 -25.74
C ALA A 58 -22.14 -16.48 -24.38
N LYS A 59 -21.37 -16.16 -23.33
CA LYS A 59 -21.65 -16.56 -21.93
C LYS A 59 -22.74 -15.73 -21.27
N GLY A 60 -23.27 -14.71 -21.95
CA GLY A 60 -24.35 -13.89 -21.47
C GLY A 60 -23.95 -12.64 -20.69
N ALA A 61 -22.75 -12.12 -20.93
CA ALA A 61 -22.40 -10.79 -20.40
C ALA A 61 -23.44 -9.77 -20.87
N ALA A 62 -24.00 -9.01 -19.93
CA ALA A 62 -24.98 -7.96 -20.23
C ALA A 62 -24.31 -6.67 -20.72
N VAL A 63 -23.10 -6.40 -20.20
CA VAL A 63 -22.32 -5.19 -20.48
C VAL A 63 -20.86 -5.55 -20.72
N ILE A 64 -20.25 -4.91 -21.71
CA ILE A 64 -18.80 -5.01 -21.98
C ILE A 64 -18.21 -3.59 -22.02
N VAL A 65 -17.19 -3.34 -21.21
CA VAL A 65 -16.46 -2.07 -21.17
C VAL A 65 -15.16 -2.22 -21.96
N VAL A 66 -14.95 -1.32 -22.92
CA VAL A 66 -13.89 -1.42 -23.95
C VAL A 66 -13.14 -0.11 -24.13
N GLU A 67 -11.92 -0.17 -24.69
CA GLU A 67 -11.16 1.01 -25.17
C GLU A 67 -11.30 1.17 -26.70
N LYS A 68 -11.59 0.10 -27.41
CA LYS A 68 -11.74 0.03 -28.86
C LYS A 68 -12.97 -0.80 -29.26
N PRO A 69 -13.54 -0.60 -30.47
CA PRO A 69 -14.71 -1.34 -30.92
C PRO A 69 -14.50 -2.86 -30.88
N VAL A 70 -15.55 -3.57 -30.51
CA VAL A 70 -15.61 -5.05 -30.50
C VAL A 70 -16.83 -5.54 -31.29
N ASN A 71 -16.75 -6.75 -31.85
CA ASN A 71 -17.85 -7.37 -32.55
C ASN A 71 -18.63 -8.28 -31.61
N VAL A 72 -19.83 -7.83 -31.19
CA VAL A 72 -20.71 -8.58 -30.28
C VAL A 72 -22.16 -8.41 -30.70
N PRO A 73 -23.08 -9.34 -30.31
CA PRO A 73 -24.50 -9.24 -30.62
C PRO A 73 -25.15 -7.97 -30.10
N ASP A 74 -26.28 -7.55 -30.73
CA ASP A 74 -27.04 -6.35 -30.34
C ASP A 74 -27.71 -6.45 -28.96
N THR A 75 -27.76 -7.64 -28.40
CA THR A 75 -28.26 -7.90 -27.03
C THR A 75 -27.30 -7.45 -25.93
N VAL A 76 -26.06 -7.14 -26.27
CA VAL A 76 -25.01 -6.75 -25.31
C VAL A 76 -24.82 -5.24 -25.35
N THR A 77 -24.82 -4.59 -24.19
CA THR A 77 -24.47 -3.18 -24.07
C THR A 77 -22.96 -3.01 -24.11
N VAL A 78 -22.46 -2.13 -24.98
CA VAL A 78 -21.02 -1.85 -25.12
C VAL A 78 -20.74 -0.40 -24.76
N ILE A 79 -19.88 -0.22 -23.75
CA ILE A 79 -19.45 1.09 -23.24
C ILE A 79 -17.98 1.29 -23.58
N ARG A 80 -17.69 2.36 -24.35
CA ARG A 80 -16.32 2.78 -24.63
C ARG A 80 -15.84 3.80 -23.61
N VAL A 81 -14.63 3.59 -23.10
CA VAL A 81 -13.94 4.46 -22.16
C VAL A 81 -12.51 4.72 -22.64
N LYS A 82 -11.86 5.78 -22.12
CA LYS A 82 -10.47 6.10 -22.46
C LYS A 82 -9.47 5.11 -21.87
N SER A 83 -9.73 4.61 -20.65
CA SER A 83 -8.93 3.61 -19.94
C SER A 83 -9.87 2.63 -19.25
N THR A 84 -9.83 1.36 -19.64
CA THR A 84 -10.63 0.31 -18.98
C THR A 84 -10.14 0.01 -17.57
N ARG A 85 -8.84 0.21 -17.28
CA ARG A 85 -8.30 0.07 -15.90
C ARG A 85 -8.83 1.14 -14.98
N TYR A 86 -8.82 2.41 -15.41
CA TYR A 86 -9.38 3.51 -14.63
C TYR A 86 -10.90 3.32 -14.43
N ALA A 87 -11.62 2.99 -15.51
CA ALA A 87 -13.04 2.73 -15.45
C ALA A 87 -13.38 1.55 -14.52
N MET A 88 -12.57 0.48 -14.54
CA MET A 88 -12.73 -0.66 -13.64
C MET A 88 -12.68 -0.23 -12.17
N GLY A 89 -11.76 0.66 -11.80
CA GLY A 89 -11.68 1.19 -10.43
C GLY A 89 -12.92 1.98 -10.04
N LYS A 90 -13.32 2.93 -10.89
CA LYS A 90 -14.50 3.79 -10.64
C LYS A 90 -15.80 2.99 -10.59
N ILE A 91 -16.02 2.11 -11.57
CA ILE A 91 -17.21 1.24 -11.61
C ILE A 91 -17.23 0.30 -10.40
N SER A 92 -16.08 -0.27 -10.01
CA SER A 92 -16.00 -1.15 -8.84
C SER A 92 -16.29 -0.41 -7.55
N SER A 93 -15.81 0.82 -7.39
CA SER A 93 -16.15 1.67 -6.25
C SER A 93 -17.65 1.85 -6.14
N ALA A 94 -18.31 2.32 -7.21
CA ALA A 94 -19.76 2.53 -7.24
C ALA A 94 -20.53 1.22 -7.04
N PHE A 95 -20.13 0.13 -7.70
CA PHE A 95 -20.77 -1.18 -7.59
C PHE A 95 -20.75 -1.73 -6.15
N TYR A 96 -19.67 -1.51 -5.41
CA TYR A 96 -19.53 -1.89 -4.01
C TYR A 96 -20.01 -0.82 -3.02
N GLY A 97 -20.66 0.26 -3.50
CA GLY A 97 -21.30 1.30 -2.68
C GLY A 97 -20.33 2.29 -2.06
N ASN A 98 -19.28 2.67 -2.83
CA ASN A 98 -18.25 3.66 -2.47
C ASN A 98 -17.65 3.41 -1.08
N PRO A 99 -17.05 2.23 -0.85
CA PRO A 99 -16.65 1.82 0.49
C PRO A 99 -15.57 2.72 1.11
N SER A 100 -14.72 3.38 0.31
CA SER A 100 -13.70 4.32 0.81
C SER A 100 -14.31 5.55 1.48
N GLU A 101 -15.49 6.02 1.08
CA GLU A 101 -16.20 7.13 1.73
C GLU A 101 -16.67 6.81 3.17
N LYS A 102 -16.69 5.52 3.53
CA LYS A 102 -17.17 5.00 4.83
C LYS A 102 -16.02 4.59 5.76
N LEU A 103 -14.79 4.76 5.32
CA LEU A 103 -13.56 4.41 6.03
C LEU A 103 -12.63 5.62 6.05
N THR A 104 -11.83 5.77 7.09
CA THR A 104 -10.63 6.60 7.00
C THR A 104 -9.56 5.80 6.25
N VAL A 105 -9.19 6.25 5.05
CA VAL A 105 -8.25 5.52 4.18
C VAL A 105 -6.86 6.15 4.26
N ILE A 106 -5.88 5.36 4.70
CA ILE A 106 -4.50 5.76 4.91
C ILE A 106 -3.62 5.01 3.92
N GLY A 107 -3.06 5.72 2.92
CA GLY A 107 -2.21 5.15 1.89
C GLY A 107 -0.73 5.45 2.13
N LEU A 108 0.15 4.45 2.03
CA LEU A 108 1.59 4.61 2.20
C LEU A 108 2.34 4.31 0.91
N THR A 109 3.18 5.24 0.46
CA THR A 109 4.10 5.04 -0.66
C THR A 109 5.55 5.30 -0.26
N GLY A 110 6.47 4.76 -1.03
CA GLY A 110 7.91 4.87 -0.83
C GLY A 110 8.64 3.61 -1.28
N THR A 111 9.95 3.58 -1.19
CA THR A 111 10.75 2.40 -1.54
C THR A 111 10.74 1.40 -0.39
N LYS A 112 11.12 1.83 0.81
CA LYS A 112 11.22 1.01 2.03
C LYS A 112 10.31 1.54 3.15
N GLY A 113 10.12 0.75 4.21
CA GLY A 113 9.39 1.16 5.40
C GLY A 113 7.87 0.99 5.34
N LYS A 114 7.25 0.90 4.16
CA LYS A 114 5.79 0.79 4.00
C LYS A 114 5.15 -0.26 4.91
N THR A 115 5.59 -1.51 4.80
CA THR A 115 5.03 -2.63 5.56
C THR A 115 5.14 -2.41 7.07
N THR A 116 6.32 -2.05 7.57
CA THR A 116 6.53 -1.80 9.00
C THR A 116 5.63 -0.68 9.50
N THR A 117 5.58 0.43 8.76
CA THR A 117 4.75 1.58 9.12
C THR A 117 3.25 1.26 9.06
N THR A 118 2.78 0.48 8.07
CA THR A 118 1.36 0.06 8.02
C THR A 118 0.97 -0.78 9.24
N TYR A 119 1.84 -1.68 9.70
CA TYR A 119 1.58 -2.46 10.91
C TYR A 119 1.60 -1.58 12.16
N MET A 120 2.55 -0.64 12.28
CA MET A 120 2.59 0.30 13.41
C MET A 120 1.32 1.14 13.50
N ILE A 121 0.90 1.76 12.38
CA ILE A 121 -0.33 2.56 12.33
C ILE A 121 -1.54 1.70 12.70
N ARG A 122 -1.68 0.53 12.07
CA ARG A 122 -2.80 -0.36 12.35
C ARG A 122 -2.85 -0.73 13.84
N GLU A 123 -1.73 -1.11 14.44
CA GLU A 123 -1.67 -1.48 15.85
C GLU A 123 -2.06 -0.31 16.76
N MET A 124 -1.59 0.92 16.45
CA MET A 124 -1.98 2.11 17.19
C MET A 124 -3.49 2.35 17.14
N LEU A 125 -4.10 2.27 15.97
CA LEU A 125 -5.52 2.50 15.80
C LEU A 125 -6.37 1.39 16.46
N GLU A 126 -6.01 0.11 16.27
CA GLU A 126 -6.71 -1.04 16.88
C GLU A 126 -6.71 -0.97 18.40
N ARG A 127 -5.53 -0.74 19.02
CA ARG A 127 -5.40 -0.66 20.49
C ARG A 127 -6.05 0.59 21.07
N SER A 128 -6.28 1.61 20.26
CA SER A 128 -7.07 2.79 20.61
C SER A 128 -8.56 2.64 20.34
N GLY A 129 -9.03 1.43 20.01
CA GLY A 129 -10.45 1.12 19.81
C GLY A 129 -10.97 1.44 18.42
N ILE A 130 -10.11 1.82 17.46
CA ILE A 130 -10.46 2.08 16.08
C ILE A 130 -10.22 0.81 15.26
N LYS A 131 -11.26 0.00 15.03
CA LYS A 131 -11.14 -1.22 14.22
C LYS A 131 -10.61 -0.91 12.83
N THR A 132 -9.46 -1.48 12.45
CA THR A 132 -8.68 -1.07 11.28
C THR A 132 -8.32 -2.25 10.39
N GLY A 133 -8.70 -2.15 9.11
CA GLY A 133 -8.26 -3.07 8.07
C GLY A 133 -6.81 -2.83 7.67
N LEU A 134 -6.20 -3.80 6.98
CA LEU A 134 -4.85 -3.68 6.42
C LEU A 134 -4.81 -4.28 5.01
N ILE A 135 -4.16 -3.59 4.09
CA ILE A 135 -3.86 -4.09 2.75
C ILE A 135 -2.36 -3.89 2.51
N GLY A 136 -1.61 -4.97 2.38
CA GLY A 136 -0.15 -4.88 2.23
C GLY A 136 0.49 -6.07 1.57
N THR A 137 1.82 -6.03 1.50
CA THR A 137 2.64 -7.03 0.81
C THR A 137 2.52 -8.42 1.44
N ILE A 138 2.31 -8.50 2.76
CA ILE A 138 2.29 -9.78 3.49
C ILE A 138 0.90 -10.38 3.49
N GLU A 139 -0.09 -9.58 3.89
CA GLU A 139 -1.45 -10.04 4.10
C GLU A 139 -2.47 -8.91 3.91
N ILE A 140 -3.71 -9.29 3.78
CA ILE A 140 -4.87 -8.42 3.83
C ILE A 140 -5.66 -8.81 5.08
N ILE A 141 -6.04 -7.82 5.90
CA ILE A 141 -6.88 -8.01 7.09
C ILE A 141 -8.16 -7.23 6.86
N ASP A 142 -9.28 -7.92 6.66
CA ASP A 142 -10.57 -7.30 6.35
C ASP A 142 -11.43 -7.00 7.59
N GLY A 143 -10.81 -7.05 8.77
CA GLY A 143 -11.49 -6.87 10.06
C GLY A 143 -11.91 -8.17 10.74
N ASN A 144 -12.08 -9.27 10.01
CA ASN A 144 -12.42 -10.59 10.53
C ASN A 144 -11.42 -11.68 10.14
N GLN A 145 -10.84 -11.58 8.94
CA GLN A 145 -9.97 -12.60 8.38
C GLN A 145 -8.61 -12.01 8.00
N LYS A 146 -7.60 -12.89 8.01
CA LYS A 146 -6.28 -12.65 7.43
C LYS A 146 -6.15 -13.44 6.16
N ILE A 147 -5.91 -12.77 5.05
CA ILE A 147 -5.87 -13.33 3.70
C ILE A 147 -4.48 -13.11 3.15
N HIS A 148 -3.87 -14.12 2.55
CA HIS A 148 -2.57 -13.96 1.90
C HIS A 148 -2.65 -12.97 0.74
N ALA A 149 -1.73 -12.01 0.69
CA ALA A 149 -1.68 -11.02 -0.37
C ALA A 149 -0.95 -11.57 -1.60
N ASN A 150 -1.56 -11.46 -2.78
CA ASN A 150 -0.90 -11.79 -4.05
C ASN A 150 -0.09 -10.61 -4.60
N ASN A 151 -0.48 -9.39 -4.28
CA ASN A 151 0.16 -8.14 -4.68
C ASN A 151 0.14 -7.17 -3.51
N THR A 152 1.17 -6.31 -3.43
CA THR A 152 1.22 -5.22 -2.44
C THR A 152 -0.01 -4.32 -2.50
N THR A 153 -0.45 -3.98 -3.73
CA THR A 153 -1.69 -3.24 -4.00
C THR A 153 -2.53 -4.11 -4.94
N PRO A 154 -3.67 -4.65 -4.49
CA PRO A 154 -4.55 -5.48 -5.31
C PRO A 154 -5.09 -4.77 -6.55
N GLU A 155 -5.54 -5.53 -7.55
CA GLU A 155 -6.31 -4.99 -8.68
C GLU A 155 -7.57 -4.28 -8.16
N SER A 156 -7.99 -3.19 -8.83
CA SER A 156 -9.00 -2.26 -8.31
C SER A 156 -10.33 -2.94 -7.95
N MET A 157 -10.81 -3.87 -8.76
CA MET A 157 -12.04 -4.63 -8.46
C MET A 157 -11.92 -5.42 -7.15
N ILE A 158 -10.79 -6.06 -6.93
CA ILE A 158 -10.52 -6.83 -5.70
C ILE A 158 -10.32 -5.88 -4.52
N LEU A 159 -9.63 -4.76 -4.73
CA LEU A 159 -9.43 -3.73 -3.72
C LEU A 159 -10.75 -3.21 -3.17
N HIS A 160 -11.66 -2.75 -4.05
CA HIS A 160 -12.97 -2.23 -3.62
C HIS A 160 -13.84 -3.29 -2.93
N LYS A 161 -13.72 -4.56 -3.33
CA LYS A 161 -14.38 -5.67 -2.63
C LYS A 161 -13.86 -5.84 -1.21
N TYR A 162 -12.54 -5.74 -0.99
CA TYR A 162 -11.97 -5.79 0.37
C TYR A 162 -12.40 -4.58 1.20
N LEU A 163 -12.40 -3.39 0.63
CA LEU A 163 -12.89 -2.19 1.33
C LEU A 163 -14.36 -2.34 1.74
N LYS A 164 -15.23 -2.89 0.85
CA LYS A 164 -16.60 -3.22 1.20
C LYS A 164 -16.67 -4.21 2.37
N ASN A 165 -15.89 -5.31 2.33
CA ASN A 165 -15.84 -6.28 3.42
C ASN A 165 -15.43 -5.63 4.74
N MET A 166 -14.42 -4.74 4.73
CA MET A 166 -13.99 -3.99 5.91
C MET A 166 -15.12 -3.15 6.50
N VAL A 167 -15.90 -2.45 5.66
CA VAL A 167 -17.08 -1.69 6.11
C VAL A 167 -18.11 -2.62 6.74
N GLU A 168 -18.46 -3.73 6.08
CA GLU A 168 -19.42 -4.72 6.58
C GLU A 168 -18.95 -5.39 7.87
N ASN A 169 -17.65 -5.58 8.03
CA ASN A 169 -17.03 -6.12 9.24
C ASN A 169 -16.85 -5.07 10.35
N GLY A 170 -17.30 -3.82 10.13
CA GLY A 170 -17.31 -2.76 11.13
C GLY A 170 -15.97 -2.03 11.30
N CYS A 171 -15.02 -2.16 10.36
CA CYS A 171 -13.83 -1.32 10.35
C CYS A 171 -14.21 0.16 10.21
N LYS A 172 -13.41 1.03 10.82
CA LYS A 172 -13.53 2.49 10.74
C LYS A 172 -12.40 3.10 9.93
N ALA A 173 -11.28 2.39 9.83
CA ALA A 173 -10.12 2.80 9.06
C ALA A 173 -9.54 1.62 8.27
N VAL A 174 -8.73 1.94 7.28
CA VAL A 174 -7.88 1.00 6.57
C VAL A 174 -6.51 1.63 6.33
N VAL A 175 -5.45 0.87 6.58
CA VAL A 175 -4.09 1.26 6.24
C VAL A 175 -3.62 0.40 5.08
N MET A 176 -3.12 1.03 4.01
CA MET A 176 -2.73 0.27 2.82
C MET A 176 -1.41 0.72 2.22
N GLU A 177 -0.62 -0.27 1.78
CA GLU A 177 0.56 -0.02 0.96
C GLU A 177 0.14 0.31 -0.48
N VAL A 178 0.62 1.46 -0.98
CA VAL A 178 0.35 1.94 -2.35
C VAL A 178 1.65 1.89 -3.15
N SER A 179 1.81 0.88 -3.98
CA SER A 179 2.98 0.70 -4.85
C SER A 179 2.93 1.64 -6.05
N SER A 180 4.09 1.98 -6.62
CA SER A 180 4.16 2.78 -7.86
C SER A 180 3.45 2.09 -9.02
N GLN A 181 3.59 0.76 -9.16
CA GLN A 181 2.83 -0.01 -10.15
C GLN A 181 1.32 0.01 -9.87
N GLY A 182 0.90 0.02 -8.59
CA GLY A 182 -0.50 0.16 -8.24
C GLY A 182 -1.09 1.48 -8.70
N LEU A 183 -0.32 2.56 -8.63
CA LEU A 183 -0.70 3.88 -9.15
C LEU A 183 -0.67 3.91 -10.68
N MET A 184 0.39 3.38 -11.31
CA MET A 184 0.57 3.32 -12.76
C MET A 184 -0.55 2.51 -13.46
N LEU A 185 -1.01 1.44 -12.84
CA LEU A 185 -2.04 0.55 -13.37
C LEU A 185 -3.46 0.88 -12.88
N ASP A 186 -3.68 2.09 -12.36
CA ASP A 186 -4.97 2.56 -11.84
C ASP A 186 -5.63 1.63 -10.80
N ARG A 187 -4.83 0.85 -10.05
CA ARG A 187 -5.38 -0.10 -9.07
C ARG A 187 -6.10 0.57 -7.91
N VAL A 188 -5.77 1.83 -7.64
CA VAL A 188 -6.40 2.64 -6.59
C VAL A 188 -7.43 3.64 -7.14
N ALA A 189 -7.77 3.56 -8.43
CA ALA A 189 -8.80 4.41 -9.00
C ALA A 189 -10.14 4.19 -8.27
N GLY A 190 -10.82 5.29 -7.93
CA GLY A 190 -12.06 5.25 -7.15
C GLY A 190 -11.87 5.12 -5.63
N VAL A 191 -10.63 5.12 -5.13
CA VAL A 191 -10.36 5.20 -3.69
C VAL A 191 -10.16 6.66 -3.29
N ASP A 192 -10.88 7.10 -2.27
CA ASP A 192 -10.71 8.41 -1.63
C ASP A 192 -9.79 8.25 -0.43
N PHE A 193 -8.57 8.82 -0.54
CA PHE A 193 -7.61 8.76 0.55
C PHE A 193 -7.77 9.96 1.48
N ASP A 194 -7.84 9.72 2.79
CA ASP A 194 -7.76 10.79 3.78
C ASP A 194 -6.30 11.19 4.00
N TYR A 195 -5.41 10.20 4.14
CA TYR A 195 -3.99 10.43 4.36
C TYR A 195 -3.13 9.70 3.33
N GLY A 196 -2.13 10.41 2.78
CA GLY A 196 -1.07 9.86 1.96
C GLY A 196 0.27 10.01 2.66
N ILE A 197 1.07 8.95 2.80
CA ILE A 197 2.34 8.99 3.51
C ILE A 197 3.48 8.73 2.54
N PHE A 198 4.49 9.60 2.54
CA PHE A 198 5.76 9.42 1.86
C PHE A 198 6.83 8.97 2.84
N THR A 199 7.35 7.75 2.68
CA THR A 199 8.38 7.22 3.58
C THR A 199 9.81 7.56 3.12
N ASN A 200 10.17 7.20 1.91
CA ASN A 200 11.49 7.47 1.29
C ASN A 200 11.49 7.06 -0.18
N LEU A 201 12.53 7.47 -0.92
CA LEU A 201 12.72 7.08 -2.30
C LEU A 201 14.18 6.78 -2.62
N SER A 202 14.46 5.58 -3.10
CA SER A 202 15.75 5.17 -3.65
C SER A 202 15.56 4.41 -4.96
N LYS A 203 16.61 4.23 -5.75
CA LYS A 203 16.55 3.48 -7.01
C LYS A 203 16.08 2.06 -6.75
N ASP A 204 14.93 1.71 -7.29
CA ASP A 204 14.32 0.38 -7.23
C ASP A 204 13.27 0.28 -8.35
N HIS A 205 12.85 -0.92 -8.69
CA HIS A 205 11.78 -1.13 -9.68
C HIS A 205 12.00 -0.46 -11.05
N ILE A 206 13.26 -0.45 -11.55
CA ILE A 206 13.61 0.06 -12.88
C ILE A 206 14.03 -1.13 -13.75
N GLY A 207 13.29 -1.39 -14.83
CA GLY A 207 13.55 -2.54 -15.68
C GLY A 207 12.49 -2.76 -16.77
N PRO A 208 12.68 -3.77 -17.64
CA PRO A 208 11.83 -3.97 -18.82
C PRO A 208 10.32 -4.16 -18.56
N ASN A 209 9.95 -4.66 -17.36
CA ASN A 209 8.55 -4.88 -16.96
C ASN A 209 8.15 -4.03 -15.75
N GLU A 210 8.92 -3.01 -15.45
CA GLU A 210 8.75 -2.10 -14.35
C GLU A 210 8.75 -0.65 -14.89
N HIS A 211 9.33 0.31 -14.18
CA HIS A 211 9.42 1.68 -14.65
C HIS A 211 10.61 1.84 -15.61
N ALA A 212 10.46 2.71 -16.62
CA ALA A 212 11.51 2.99 -17.59
C ALA A 212 12.67 3.81 -17.01
N SER A 213 12.41 4.62 -15.96
CA SER A 213 13.40 5.45 -15.29
C SER A 213 13.08 5.69 -13.81
N PHE A 214 14.05 6.24 -13.08
CA PHE A 214 13.85 6.68 -11.71
C PHE A 214 12.82 7.82 -11.61
N GLU A 215 12.84 8.73 -12.56
CA GLU A 215 11.91 9.86 -12.64
C GLU A 215 10.48 9.36 -12.80
N GLU A 216 10.24 8.42 -13.71
CA GLU A 216 8.93 7.80 -13.87
C GLU A 216 8.47 7.10 -12.58
N TYR A 217 9.36 6.34 -11.92
CA TYR A 217 9.07 5.70 -10.64
C TYR A 217 8.70 6.70 -9.55
N ARG A 218 9.42 7.83 -9.47
CA ARG A 218 9.16 8.94 -8.55
C ARG A 218 7.82 9.59 -8.84
N ASP A 219 7.56 9.92 -10.11
CA ASP A 219 6.36 10.63 -10.55
C ASP A 219 5.09 9.81 -10.27
N TRP A 220 5.14 8.50 -10.50
CA TRP A 220 4.03 7.63 -10.11
C TRP A 220 3.79 7.61 -8.62
N LYS A 221 4.82 7.63 -7.77
CA LYS A 221 4.62 7.73 -6.31
C LYS A 221 4.04 9.08 -5.90
N ALA A 222 4.48 10.17 -6.52
CA ALA A 222 3.95 11.50 -6.28
C ALA A 222 2.45 11.60 -6.57
N LYS A 223 1.93 10.77 -7.46
CA LYS A 223 0.51 10.69 -7.79
C LYS A 223 -0.39 10.46 -6.57
N LEU A 224 0.05 9.73 -5.55
CA LEU A 224 -0.73 9.52 -4.32
C LEU A 224 -1.14 10.85 -3.67
N PHE A 225 -0.28 11.86 -3.73
CA PHE A 225 -0.48 13.16 -3.08
C PHE A 225 -1.39 14.11 -3.87
N THR A 226 -1.86 13.68 -5.03
CA THR A 226 -2.98 14.31 -5.75
C THR A 226 -4.32 13.58 -5.50
N LEU A 227 -4.30 12.47 -4.76
CA LEU A 227 -5.46 11.62 -4.48
C LEU A 227 -5.84 11.61 -2.99
N CYS A 228 -5.06 12.24 -2.11
CA CYS A 228 -5.33 12.29 -0.67
C CYS A 228 -5.70 13.71 -0.22
N LYS A 229 -6.36 13.81 0.95
CA LYS A 229 -6.70 15.10 1.58
C LYS A 229 -5.49 15.71 2.29
N THR A 230 -4.71 14.88 3.00
CA THR A 230 -3.52 15.30 3.74
C THR A 230 -2.34 14.39 3.39
N GLY A 231 -1.23 14.96 2.94
CA GLY A 231 0.04 14.27 2.72
C GLY A 231 0.96 14.42 3.94
N ILE A 232 1.62 13.34 4.35
CA ILE A 232 2.55 13.27 5.47
C ILE A 232 3.93 12.90 4.92
N PHE A 233 4.89 13.81 4.95
CA PHE A 233 6.13 13.72 4.19
C PHE A 233 7.35 13.56 5.10
N ASN A 234 8.20 12.58 4.80
CA ASN A 234 9.53 12.47 5.37
C ASN A 234 10.44 13.53 4.74
N VAL A 235 10.74 14.60 5.48
CA VAL A 235 11.55 15.73 4.97
C VAL A 235 13.05 15.47 4.99
N ASP A 236 13.51 14.39 5.58
CA ASP A 236 14.92 13.98 5.54
C ASP A 236 15.27 13.24 4.24
N ASP A 237 14.27 12.78 3.47
CA ASP A 237 14.49 12.20 2.14
C ASP A 237 14.74 13.29 1.10
N ALA A 238 15.78 13.11 0.29
CA ALA A 238 16.16 14.07 -0.75
C ALA A 238 15.06 14.35 -1.80
N ASN A 239 14.08 13.47 -1.95
CA ASN A 239 12.96 13.63 -2.88
C ASN A 239 11.71 14.26 -2.21
N ALA A 240 11.76 14.58 -0.91
CA ALA A 240 10.60 15.13 -0.21
C ALA A 240 10.11 16.44 -0.82
N ALA A 241 11.04 17.34 -1.17
CA ALA A 241 10.71 18.61 -1.81
C ALA A 241 9.94 18.39 -3.11
N TYR A 242 10.38 17.46 -3.94
CA TYR A 242 9.69 17.09 -5.19
C TYR A 242 8.27 16.55 -4.92
N MET A 243 8.13 15.63 -3.96
CA MET A 243 6.82 15.07 -3.60
C MET A 243 5.86 16.15 -3.12
N MET A 244 6.33 17.08 -2.29
CA MET A 244 5.52 18.20 -1.78
C MET A 244 5.17 19.22 -2.86
N GLU A 245 6.07 19.50 -3.80
CA GLU A 245 5.80 20.41 -4.93
C GLU A 245 4.66 19.90 -5.82
N HIS A 246 4.61 18.58 -6.06
CA HIS A 246 3.60 17.93 -6.90
C HIS A 246 2.31 17.55 -6.14
N ALA A 247 2.27 17.79 -4.83
CA ALA A 247 1.11 17.51 -3.99
C ALA A 247 0.07 18.64 -4.06
N THR A 248 -1.21 18.27 -4.21
CA THR A 248 -2.36 19.17 -4.18
C THR A 248 -3.10 19.16 -2.84
N CYS A 249 -2.68 18.32 -1.91
CA CYS A 249 -3.26 18.12 -0.59
C CYS A 249 -2.66 19.05 0.48
N GLU A 250 -3.26 19.07 1.66
CA GLU A 250 -2.63 19.64 2.86
C GLU A 250 -1.34 18.87 3.17
N LYS A 251 -0.36 19.54 3.78
CA LYS A 251 0.97 18.99 4.01
C LYS A 251 1.32 18.99 5.48
N LEU A 252 1.69 17.82 5.99
CA LEU A 252 2.34 17.60 7.27
C LEU A 252 3.72 17.00 7.03
N THR A 253 4.65 17.29 7.92
CA THR A 253 6.04 16.87 7.77
C THR A 253 6.52 16.10 8.99
N TYR A 254 7.44 15.16 8.76
CA TYR A 254 8.14 14.48 9.84
C TYR A 254 9.60 14.21 9.47
N GLY A 255 10.45 14.12 10.47
CA GLY A 255 11.88 13.87 10.30
C GLY A 255 12.72 14.38 11.47
N GLU A 256 14.02 14.52 11.23
CA GLU A 256 15.00 15.08 12.16
C GLU A 256 15.20 16.59 11.94
N CYS A 257 14.83 17.10 10.76
CA CYS A 257 14.92 18.51 10.41
C CYS A 257 14.22 19.41 11.42
N ALA A 258 14.79 20.62 11.62
CA ALA A 258 14.31 21.56 12.64
C ALA A 258 12.86 22.00 12.43
N ASP A 259 12.42 22.09 11.20
CA ASP A 259 11.13 22.62 10.79
C ASP A 259 10.06 21.52 10.57
N ALA A 260 10.38 20.27 10.90
CA ALA A 260 9.40 19.18 10.79
C ALA A 260 8.29 19.32 11.85
N ASP A 261 7.02 19.10 11.45
CA ASP A 261 5.86 19.09 12.34
C ASP A 261 5.97 18.06 13.46
N TYR A 262 6.50 16.86 13.12
CA TYR A 262 6.81 15.78 14.07
C TYR A 262 8.30 15.49 13.96
N ARG A 263 9.05 15.91 14.97
CA ARG A 263 10.52 15.87 14.92
C ARG A 263 11.10 14.89 15.91
N ALA A 264 12.09 14.07 15.47
CA ALA A 264 12.94 13.31 16.38
C ALA A 264 14.23 14.05 16.71
N LYS A 265 14.62 14.02 17.99
CA LYS A 265 15.89 14.52 18.52
C LYS A 265 16.47 13.49 19.50
N ASP A 266 17.76 13.65 19.78
CA ASP A 266 18.46 12.87 20.80
C ASP A 266 18.24 11.36 20.60
N ILE A 267 18.48 10.91 19.35
CA ILE A 267 18.27 9.52 18.94
C ILE A 267 19.39 8.68 19.54
N GLU A 268 19.01 7.64 20.28
CA GLU A 268 19.93 6.73 20.94
C GLU A 268 19.53 5.27 20.70
N LEU A 269 20.52 4.40 20.61
CA LEU A 269 20.29 2.96 20.59
C LEU A 269 19.77 2.50 21.95
N TYR A 270 18.71 1.68 21.94
CA TYR A 270 18.08 1.15 23.12
C TYR A 270 18.30 -0.36 23.19
N ARG A 271 18.70 -0.83 24.37
CA ARG A 271 18.87 -2.26 24.64
C ARG A 271 18.43 -2.61 26.04
N GLU A 272 17.43 -3.44 26.16
CA GLU A 272 16.94 -3.96 27.45
C GLU A 272 16.49 -5.42 27.30
N LYS A 273 16.99 -6.31 28.20
CA LYS A 273 16.53 -7.72 28.32
C LYS A 273 16.43 -8.48 26.99
N GLY A 274 17.42 -8.33 26.09
CA GLY A 274 17.44 -9.01 24.79
C GLY A 274 16.65 -8.32 23.68
N VAL A 275 15.95 -7.23 23.97
CA VAL A 275 15.32 -6.36 22.98
C VAL A 275 16.34 -5.34 22.48
N LEU A 276 16.39 -5.16 21.17
CA LEU A 276 17.16 -4.12 20.48
C LEU A 276 16.17 -3.13 19.89
N GLY A 277 16.35 -1.86 20.19
CA GLY A 277 15.46 -0.81 19.71
C GLY A 277 16.16 0.53 19.65
N ILE A 278 15.39 1.58 19.49
CA ILE A 278 15.81 2.97 19.51
C ILE A 278 14.95 3.77 20.47
N GLN A 279 15.50 4.86 20.98
CA GLN A 279 14.73 5.87 21.71
C GLN A 279 15.06 7.26 21.18
N TYR A 280 14.10 8.17 21.27
CA TYR A 280 14.29 9.56 20.86
C TYR A 280 13.33 10.50 21.58
N ALA A 281 13.64 11.80 21.60
CA ALA A 281 12.72 12.84 22.01
C ALA A 281 11.88 13.26 20.80
N LEU A 282 10.57 13.02 20.86
CA LEU A 282 9.59 13.59 19.93
C LEU A 282 9.35 15.05 20.33
N CYS A 283 9.38 15.95 19.34
CA CYS A 283 9.13 17.39 19.50
C CYS A 283 8.29 17.93 18.35
N GLY A 284 7.68 19.09 18.53
CA GLY A 284 6.89 19.78 17.52
C GLY A 284 5.40 19.78 17.84
N LYS A 285 4.55 19.16 17.05
CA LYS A 285 3.11 19.04 17.34
C LYS A 285 2.81 18.21 18.58
N LEU A 286 3.69 17.28 18.92
CA LEU A 286 3.67 16.48 20.15
C LEU A 286 5.06 16.48 20.79
N ASP A 287 5.08 16.50 22.13
CA ASP A 287 6.31 16.37 22.92
C ASP A 287 6.23 15.13 23.82
N ALA A 288 7.17 14.19 23.60
CA ALA A 288 7.24 12.95 24.38
C ALA A 288 8.59 12.25 24.23
N LYS A 289 8.95 11.39 25.17
CA LYS A 289 10.01 10.39 24.96
C LYS A 289 9.41 9.17 24.29
N ILE A 290 9.94 8.80 23.13
CA ILE A 290 9.52 7.61 22.39
C ILE A 290 10.58 6.51 22.50
N VAL A 291 10.12 5.28 22.72
CA VAL A 291 10.94 4.06 22.64
C VAL A 291 10.27 3.13 21.63
N VAL A 292 11.06 2.60 20.71
CA VAL A 292 10.59 1.68 19.68
C VAL A 292 11.40 0.39 19.75
N ASP A 293 10.75 -0.74 19.97
CA ASP A 293 11.37 -2.07 20.07
C ASP A 293 11.75 -2.65 18.69
N LEU A 294 12.20 -1.79 17.78
CA LEU A 294 12.74 -2.17 16.48
C LEU A 294 14.08 -1.45 16.28
N PRO A 295 15.16 -2.17 15.94
CA PRO A 295 16.48 -1.58 15.79
C PRO A 295 16.60 -0.74 14.52
N GLY A 296 17.54 0.19 14.55
CA GLY A 296 17.98 0.98 13.41
C GLY A 296 17.26 2.31 13.20
N GLU A 297 17.98 3.28 12.68
CA GLU A 297 17.49 4.65 12.43
C GLU A 297 16.23 4.70 11.55
N PHE A 298 16.08 3.75 10.60
CA PHE A 298 14.86 3.65 9.82
C PHE A 298 13.59 3.45 10.67
N SER A 299 13.75 2.92 11.90
CA SER A 299 12.63 2.77 12.84
C SER A 299 12.20 4.11 13.44
N VAL A 300 13.09 5.12 13.48
CA VAL A 300 12.72 6.51 13.83
C VAL A 300 11.72 7.04 12.82
N HIS A 301 12.08 7.03 11.54
CA HIS A 301 11.21 7.56 10.49
C HIS A 301 9.89 6.79 10.36
N ASN A 302 9.93 5.44 10.47
CA ASN A 302 8.71 4.62 10.43
C ASN A 302 7.77 4.94 11.61
N SER A 303 8.33 5.11 12.81
CA SER A 303 7.55 5.46 14.00
C SER A 303 7.04 6.89 13.96
N LEU A 304 7.83 7.88 13.48
CA LEU A 304 7.36 9.26 13.29
C LEU A 304 6.17 9.34 12.32
N ALA A 305 6.25 8.63 11.19
CA ALA A 305 5.12 8.54 10.27
C ALA A 305 3.86 7.96 10.93
N ALA A 306 4.03 6.92 11.76
CA ALA A 306 2.93 6.30 12.48
C ALA A 306 2.38 7.23 13.58
N VAL A 307 3.26 7.94 14.31
CA VAL A 307 2.88 8.97 15.30
C VAL A 307 2.08 10.07 14.64
N ALA A 308 2.52 10.58 13.48
CA ALA A 308 1.82 11.65 12.76
C ALA A 308 0.38 11.24 12.42
N VAL A 309 0.17 10.02 11.92
CA VAL A 309 -1.18 9.50 11.65
C VAL A 309 -1.98 9.33 12.92
N ALA A 310 -1.38 8.75 13.97
CA ALA A 310 -2.04 8.52 15.25
C ALA A 310 -2.54 9.83 15.89
N ASP A 311 -1.72 10.89 15.84
CA ASP A 311 -2.11 12.22 16.30
C ASP A 311 -3.29 12.78 15.49
N GLN A 312 -3.24 12.69 14.15
CA GLN A 312 -4.34 13.11 13.28
C GLN A 312 -5.64 12.31 13.54
N MET A 313 -5.50 11.06 14.00
CA MET A 313 -6.61 10.19 14.41
C MET A 313 -6.97 10.34 15.91
N GLN A 314 -6.40 11.32 16.60
CA GLN A 314 -6.66 11.66 18.00
C GLN A 314 -6.32 10.54 18.99
N VAL A 315 -5.32 9.70 18.68
CA VAL A 315 -4.77 8.71 19.60
C VAL A 315 -3.94 9.40 20.69
N GLY A 316 -4.19 9.10 21.94
CA GLY A 316 -3.48 9.71 23.07
C GLY A 316 -1.99 9.38 23.08
N ILE A 317 -1.14 10.36 23.45
CA ILE A 317 0.33 10.20 23.45
C ILE A 317 0.80 9.01 24.31
N THR A 318 0.14 8.74 25.43
CA THR A 318 0.47 7.61 26.31
C THR A 318 0.23 6.26 25.60
N ASP A 319 -0.84 6.16 24.82
CA ASP A 319 -1.13 4.95 24.04
C ASP A 319 -0.09 4.78 22.93
N ILE A 320 0.26 5.86 22.22
CA ILE A 320 1.34 5.87 21.21
C ILE A 320 2.65 5.33 21.82
N GLN A 321 3.07 5.86 22.98
CA GLN A 321 4.29 5.43 23.67
C GLN A 321 4.26 3.94 24.02
N ASN A 322 3.15 3.45 24.60
CA ASN A 322 3.01 2.07 25.02
C ASN A 322 3.00 1.10 23.82
N ILE A 323 2.36 1.50 22.73
CA ILE A 323 2.23 0.68 21.53
C ILE A 323 3.58 0.56 20.79
N LEU A 324 4.33 1.65 20.68
CA LEU A 324 5.64 1.63 20.01
C LEU A 324 6.67 0.76 20.74
N LYS A 325 6.60 0.65 22.06
CA LYS A 325 7.40 -0.30 22.86
C LYS A 325 7.10 -1.77 22.55
N GLU A 326 5.96 -2.07 21.95
CA GLU A 326 5.53 -3.43 21.65
C GLU A 326 5.33 -3.64 20.14
N ALA A 327 5.64 -2.61 19.32
CA ALA A 327 5.39 -2.63 17.89
C ALA A 327 6.18 -3.76 17.21
N LYS A 328 5.46 -4.62 16.49
CA LYS A 328 6.04 -5.73 15.73
C LYS A 328 5.49 -5.73 14.31
N ALA A 329 6.38 -5.92 13.34
CA ALA A 329 5.98 -6.20 11.98
C ALA A 329 6.46 -7.61 11.62
N ARG A 330 5.53 -8.51 11.34
CA ARG A 330 5.84 -9.90 11.00
C ARG A 330 6.84 -9.98 9.84
N GLY A 331 7.95 -10.71 10.06
CA GLY A 331 9.01 -10.85 9.08
C GLY A 331 9.79 -9.55 8.76
N ARG A 332 9.71 -8.52 9.59
CA ARG A 332 10.48 -7.26 9.46
C ARG A 332 11.18 -6.99 10.78
N VAL A 333 12.45 -7.38 10.84
CA VAL A 333 13.25 -7.35 12.08
C VAL A 333 12.48 -7.96 13.26
N GLU A 334 11.71 -8.98 12.99
CA GLU A 334 10.86 -9.65 13.97
C GLU A 334 11.71 -10.40 14.98
N MET A 335 11.73 -9.93 16.21
CA MET A 335 12.46 -10.60 17.30
C MET A 335 11.67 -11.80 17.84
N ILE A 336 12.34 -12.95 17.90
CA ILE A 336 11.78 -14.19 18.40
C ILE A 336 12.34 -14.45 19.81
N PRO A 337 11.56 -14.29 20.89
CA PRO A 337 12.03 -14.42 22.27
C PRO A 337 12.13 -15.88 22.67
N ILE A 338 13.27 -16.53 22.37
CA ILE A 338 13.52 -17.95 22.73
C ILE A 338 14.67 -18.13 23.73
N SER A 339 15.48 -17.09 23.98
CA SER A 339 16.63 -17.16 24.88
C SER A 339 17.05 -15.80 25.41
N ASP A 340 17.47 -15.73 26.64
CA ASP A 340 18.08 -14.54 27.25
C ASP A 340 19.58 -14.39 26.88
N SER A 341 20.20 -15.45 26.34
CA SER A 341 21.63 -15.48 26.01
C SER A 341 21.97 -15.04 24.60
N PHE A 342 21.00 -15.02 23.69
CA PHE A 342 21.14 -14.51 22.32
C PHE A 342 19.81 -13.97 21.78
N THR A 343 19.91 -13.05 20.84
CA THR A 343 18.75 -12.53 20.09
C THR A 343 18.58 -13.30 18.79
N LEU A 344 17.39 -13.85 18.53
CA LEU A 344 16.99 -14.39 17.25
C LEU A 344 16.03 -13.44 16.58
N MET A 345 16.24 -13.17 15.28
CA MET A 345 15.33 -12.34 14.51
C MET A 345 15.08 -12.89 13.12
N ILE A 346 13.94 -12.51 12.54
CA ILE A 346 13.55 -12.82 11.17
C ILE A 346 13.35 -11.51 10.42
N ASP A 347 13.96 -11.40 9.22
CA ASP A 347 13.77 -10.25 8.34
C ASP A 347 13.48 -10.68 6.90
N TYR A 348 12.86 -9.81 6.16
CA TYR A 348 12.52 -10.01 4.75
C TYR A 348 13.62 -9.52 3.79
N ALA A 349 14.78 -9.11 4.27
CA ALA A 349 15.89 -8.70 3.42
C ALA A 349 16.18 -9.78 2.38
N HIS A 350 16.07 -9.43 1.10
CA HIS A 350 16.14 -10.39 -0.01
C HIS A 350 16.99 -9.87 -1.18
N ASN A 351 17.76 -8.80 -0.96
CA ASN A 351 18.78 -8.27 -1.87
C ASN A 351 19.98 -7.77 -1.06
N ALA A 352 21.12 -7.57 -1.71
CA ALA A 352 22.38 -7.18 -1.07
C ALA A 352 22.24 -5.90 -0.24
N MET A 353 21.70 -4.85 -0.81
CA MET A 353 21.53 -3.55 -0.14
C MET A 353 20.68 -3.63 1.13
N SER A 354 19.60 -4.44 1.11
CA SER A 354 18.75 -4.62 2.30
C SER A 354 19.45 -5.45 3.37
N LEU A 355 20.21 -6.47 2.97
CA LEU A 355 20.97 -7.32 3.87
C LEU A 355 22.11 -6.54 4.52
N GLU A 356 22.88 -5.80 3.74
CA GLU A 356 23.96 -4.92 4.20
C GLU A 356 23.42 -3.86 5.20
N SER A 357 22.36 -3.17 4.87
CA SER A 357 21.71 -2.20 5.75
C SER A 357 21.30 -2.82 7.10
N LEU A 358 20.69 -4.01 7.08
CA LEU A 358 20.30 -4.73 8.29
C LEU A 358 21.53 -5.12 9.13
N LEU A 359 22.52 -5.75 8.51
CA LEU A 359 23.72 -6.22 9.21
C LEU A 359 24.55 -5.07 9.77
N THR A 360 24.65 -3.95 9.05
CA THR A 360 25.31 -2.72 9.52
C THR A 360 24.60 -2.18 10.77
N THR A 361 23.29 -2.03 10.70
CA THR A 361 22.45 -1.64 11.85
C THR A 361 22.68 -2.54 13.06
N LEU A 362 22.72 -3.86 12.86
CA LEU A 362 22.91 -4.81 13.98
C LEU A 362 24.33 -4.76 14.56
N LYS A 363 25.35 -4.41 13.78
CA LYS A 363 26.72 -4.19 14.26
C LYS A 363 26.83 -3.02 15.23
N GLU A 364 26.01 -1.98 15.09
CA GLU A 364 25.99 -0.81 15.99
C GLU A 364 25.64 -1.19 17.44
N TYR A 365 24.90 -2.29 17.66
CA TYR A 365 24.59 -2.84 18.97
C TYR A 365 25.74 -3.65 19.60
N ASN A 366 26.93 -3.65 18.98
CA ASN A 366 28.14 -4.32 19.45
C ASN A 366 27.93 -5.80 19.89
N PRO A 367 27.38 -6.66 19.01
CA PRO A 367 27.20 -8.07 19.32
C PRO A 367 28.56 -8.78 19.42
N LYS A 368 28.74 -9.69 20.36
CA LYS A 368 29.93 -10.55 20.43
C LYS A 368 30.11 -11.41 19.18
N ARG A 369 29.01 -11.83 18.57
CA ARG A 369 28.95 -12.61 17.35
C ARG A 369 27.65 -12.30 16.61
N LEU A 370 27.74 -12.02 15.32
CA LEU A 370 26.59 -11.87 14.41
C LEU A 370 26.59 -13.05 13.45
N VAL A 371 25.48 -13.77 13.36
CA VAL A 371 25.28 -14.91 12.46
C VAL A 371 24.11 -14.59 11.55
N CYS A 372 24.35 -14.61 10.25
CA CYS A 372 23.33 -14.41 9.23
C CYS A 372 23.04 -15.73 8.52
N LEU A 373 21.78 -16.16 8.52
CA LEU A 373 21.29 -17.26 7.70
C LEU A 373 20.38 -16.68 6.63
N PHE A 374 20.76 -16.82 5.36
CA PHE A 374 19.97 -16.34 4.24
C PHE A 374 19.92 -17.33 3.08
N GLY A 375 18.98 -17.13 2.16
CA GLY A 375 18.87 -17.93 0.95
C GLY A 375 18.40 -17.09 -0.24
N CYS A 376 18.70 -17.56 -1.45
CA CYS A 376 18.33 -16.89 -2.68
C CYS A 376 17.33 -17.74 -3.48
N GLY A 377 16.21 -17.15 -3.89
CA GLY A 377 15.19 -17.81 -4.70
C GLY A 377 15.73 -18.28 -6.05
N GLY A 378 15.36 -19.51 -6.49
CA GLY A 378 15.90 -20.16 -7.68
C GLY A 378 15.63 -19.44 -9.00
N ASN A 379 14.50 -18.71 -9.12
CA ASN A 379 14.06 -18.03 -10.34
C ASN A 379 14.43 -16.54 -10.39
N ARG A 380 15.45 -16.10 -9.63
CA ARG A 380 15.97 -14.73 -9.61
C ARG A 380 17.34 -14.65 -10.28
N SER A 381 17.81 -13.43 -10.61
CA SER A 381 19.14 -13.20 -11.16
C SER A 381 20.24 -13.94 -10.37
N LYS A 382 21.17 -14.59 -11.08
CA LYS A 382 22.30 -15.29 -10.46
C LYS A 382 23.27 -14.31 -9.78
N ASP A 383 23.45 -13.11 -10.34
CA ASP A 383 24.35 -12.09 -9.81
C ASP A 383 23.97 -11.67 -8.39
N ARG A 384 22.66 -11.60 -8.11
CA ARG A 384 22.12 -11.32 -6.78
C ARG A 384 22.65 -12.26 -5.69
N ARG A 385 23.00 -13.49 -6.04
CA ARG A 385 23.52 -14.49 -5.08
C ARG A 385 24.92 -14.12 -4.62
N PHE A 386 25.75 -13.64 -5.54
CA PHE A 386 27.11 -13.19 -5.24
C PHE A 386 27.07 -11.89 -4.43
N GLU A 387 26.30 -10.91 -4.88
CA GLU A 387 26.12 -9.63 -4.17
C GLU A 387 25.62 -9.80 -2.73
N MET A 388 24.67 -10.72 -2.50
CA MET A 388 24.18 -11.04 -1.14
C MET A 388 25.18 -11.80 -0.30
N GLY A 389 26.09 -12.53 -0.92
CA GLY A 389 27.18 -13.22 -0.21
C GLY A 389 28.32 -12.28 0.18
N GLU A 390 28.52 -11.19 -0.56
CA GLU A 390 29.48 -10.14 -0.24
C GLU A 390 28.99 -9.21 0.88
N ALA A 391 27.69 -8.91 0.91
CA ALA A 391 27.05 -8.12 1.95
C ALA A 391 27.14 -8.77 3.33
#